data_5b09e8c201d839ad2670856ae3924b94
#
_entry.id   5b09e8c201d839ad2670856ae3924b94
#
_cell.length_a   1.000
_cell.length_b   1.000
_cell.length_c   1.000
_cell.angle_alpha   90.00
_cell.angle_beta   90.00
_cell.angle_gamma   90.00
#
_symmetry.space_group_name_H-M   'P 1'
#
loop_
_entity.id
_entity.type
_entity.pdbx_description
1 polymer ?
#
loop_
_entity_poly.entity_id
_entity_poly.type
_entity_poly.pdbx_seq_one_letter_code
_entity_poly.pdbx_strand_id
1 'polypeptide(L)'
;MKRVVILAGTILFLGCVGAQAQEDIGKNEYAAACAVCHGESGKGNGPFSRLMNISVPSLTTLSSQNEGNFPFLEVFMTVDGRTQVEGHGSPMPVWGERFSVAAADDYGPYGSELMVRGRILSLVTYVESIQE
;
A
#
# COMPACT_ATOMS: atom_id res chain seq x y z
N MET A 1 41.99 -47.62 -7.63
CA MET A 1 41.95 -46.21 -7.28
C MET A 1 40.66 -45.64 -7.84
N LYS A 2 39.61 -45.42 -7.00
CA LYS A 2 38.32 -44.88 -7.45
C LYS A 2 38.34 -43.37 -7.23
N ARG A 3 38.20 -42.61 -8.32
CA ARG A 3 38.10 -41.13 -8.22
C ARG A 3 36.65 -40.75 -7.92
N VAL A 4 36.43 -40.18 -6.74
CA VAL A 4 35.14 -39.57 -6.36
C VAL A 4 35.11 -38.17 -6.93
N VAL A 5 34.20 -37.93 -7.88
CA VAL A 5 33.90 -36.61 -8.41
C VAL A 5 32.82 -35.98 -7.53
N ILE A 6 33.22 -34.99 -6.73
CA ILE A 6 32.28 -34.17 -5.95
C ILE A 6 31.74 -33.09 -6.88
N LEU A 7 30.48 -33.24 -7.32
CA LEU A 7 29.74 -32.17 -7.98
C LEU A 7 29.28 -31.17 -6.91
N ALA A 8 29.99 -30.04 -6.82
CA ALA A 8 29.56 -28.90 -6.03
C ALA A 8 28.36 -28.27 -6.73
N GLY A 9 27.15 -28.49 -6.18
CA GLY A 9 25.91 -27.85 -6.63
C GLY A 9 25.94 -26.36 -6.29
N THR A 10 26.08 -25.50 -7.28
CA THR A 10 25.91 -24.05 -7.16
C THR A 10 24.42 -23.79 -6.99
N ILE A 11 23.96 -23.58 -5.75
CA ILE A 11 22.59 -23.11 -5.47
C ILE A 11 22.53 -21.65 -5.89
N LEU A 12 21.88 -21.42 -7.01
CA LEU A 12 21.61 -20.10 -7.55
C LEU A 12 20.53 -19.42 -6.67
N PHE A 13 20.95 -18.49 -5.80
CA PHE A 13 20.07 -17.60 -5.07
C PHE A 13 19.43 -16.59 -6.07
N LEU A 14 18.40 -17.04 -6.81
CA LEU A 14 17.46 -16.13 -7.48
C LEU A 14 16.28 -15.89 -6.54
N GLY A 15 16.45 -14.99 -5.60
CA GLY A 15 15.37 -14.70 -4.65
C GLY A 15 15.27 -13.22 -4.33
N CYS A 16 14.10 -12.64 -4.56
CA CYS A 16 13.57 -11.43 -3.91
C CYS A 16 13.88 -10.04 -4.47
N VAL A 17 14.15 -9.87 -5.75
CA VAL A 17 14.19 -8.51 -6.31
C VAL A 17 12.77 -7.91 -6.49
N GLY A 18 11.74 -8.74 -6.68
CA GLY A 18 10.37 -8.30 -6.93
C GLY A 18 9.66 -7.71 -5.70
N ALA A 19 9.92 -8.21 -4.51
CA ALA A 19 9.25 -7.74 -3.29
C ALA A 19 9.72 -6.34 -2.87
N GLN A 20 11.01 -6.05 -3.01
CA GLN A 20 11.56 -4.74 -2.68
C GLN A 20 11.08 -3.64 -3.64
N ALA A 21 10.94 -3.95 -4.93
CA ALA A 21 10.44 -2.98 -5.91
C ALA A 21 8.98 -2.59 -5.62
N GLN A 22 8.16 -3.51 -5.15
CA GLN A 22 6.77 -3.22 -4.79
C GLN A 22 6.66 -2.40 -3.50
N GLU A 23 7.52 -2.68 -2.53
CA GLU A 23 7.61 -1.90 -1.28
C GLU A 23 8.04 -0.45 -1.57
N ASP A 24 9.02 -0.23 -2.43
CA ASP A 24 9.47 1.09 -2.84
C ASP A 24 8.36 1.88 -3.55
N ILE A 25 7.58 1.25 -4.43
CA ILE A 25 6.43 1.87 -5.08
C ILE A 25 5.38 2.26 -4.03
N GLY A 26 5.01 1.34 -3.14
CA GLY A 26 4.03 1.57 -2.09
C GLY A 26 4.44 2.69 -1.14
N LYS A 27 5.70 2.75 -0.75
CA LYS A 27 6.27 3.80 0.07
C LYS A 27 6.21 5.17 -0.60
N ASN A 28 6.52 5.24 -1.89
CA ASN A 28 6.43 6.48 -2.66
C ASN A 28 4.98 6.96 -2.81
N GLU A 29 4.04 6.05 -3.09
CA GLU A 29 2.61 6.36 -3.12
C GLU A 29 2.13 6.86 -1.76
N TYR A 30 2.55 6.21 -0.67
CA TYR A 30 2.24 6.62 0.69
C TYR A 30 2.76 8.03 1.00
N ALA A 31 4.01 8.30 0.69
CA ALA A 31 4.62 9.61 0.92
C ALA A 31 3.90 10.73 0.16
N ALA A 32 3.49 10.45 -1.08
CA ALA A 32 2.82 11.43 -1.93
C ALA A 32 1.35 11.67 -1.56
N ALA A 33 0.64 10.64 -1.10
CA ALA A 33 -0.81 10.67 -0.95
C ALA A 33 -1.30 10.66 0.51
N CYS A 34 -0.61 9.96 1.40
CA CYS A 34 -1.11 9.63 2.74
C CYS A 34 -0.37 10.35 3.87
N ALA A 35 0.95 10.55 3.72
CA ALA A 35 1.81 11.08 4.79
C ALA A 35 1.41 12.47 5.26
N VAL A 36 0.79 13.30 4.41
CA VAL A 36 0.34 14.63 4.76
C VAL A 36 -0.68 14.61 5.93
N CYS A 37 -1.50 13.56 6.03
CA CYS A 37 -2.46 13.36 7.11
C CYS A 37 -1.97 12.31 8.12
N HIS A 38 -1.52 11.13 7.63
CA HIS A 38 -1.15 10.02 8.50
C HIS A 38 0.28 10.10 9.06
N GLY A 39 1.10 11.05 8.60
CA GLY A 39 2.50 11.19 8.99
C GLY A 39 3.44 10.24 8.24
N GLU A 40 4.72 10.57 8.17
CA GLU A 40 5.72 9.73 7.50
C GLU A 40 5.85 8.34 8.15
N SER A 41 5.61 8.25 9.46
CA SER A 41 5.63 7.00 10.23
C SER A 41 4.29 6.28 10.30
N GLY A 42 3.22 6.79 9.69
CA GLY A 42 1.89 6.18 9.73
C GLY A 42 1.11 6.37 11.03
N LYS A 43 1.59 7.20 11.97
CA LYS A 43 1.03 7.33 13.33
C LYS A 43 -0.09 8.38 13.47
N GLY A 44 -0.65 8.87 12.38
CA GLY A 44 -1.74 9.85 12.39
C GLY A 44 -1.31 11.28 12.73
N ASN A 45 -0.01 11.56 12.71
CA ASN A 45 0.60 12.82 13.14
C ASN A 45 1.10 13.70 12.01
N GLY A 46 0.56 13.53 10.81
CA GLY A 46 0.93 14.34 9.64
C GLY A 46 0.60 15.83 9.84
N PRO A 47 1.25 16.73 9.11
CA PRO A 47 1.07 18.17 9.29
C PRO A 47 -0.39 18.62 9.11
N PHE A 48 -1.15 17.95 8.25
CA PHE A 48 -2.55 18.27 8.00
C PHE A 48 -3.50 17.75 9.08
N SER A 49 -3.09 16.75 9.89
CA SER A 49 -3.93 16.18 10.96
C SER A 49 -4.37 17.24 11.98
N ARG A 50 -3.53 18.26 12.21
CA ARG A 50 -3.82 19.35 13.16
C ARG A 50 -4.90 20.33 12.67
N LEU A 51 -5.19 20.30 11.37
CA LEU A 51 -6.20 21.17 10.75
C LEU A 51 -7.55 20.46 10.59
N MET A 52 -7.61 19.18 10.95
CA MET A 52 -8.81 18.37 10.82
C MET A 52 -9.61 18.38 12.13
N ASN A 53 -10.93 18.43 12.00
CA ASN A 53 -11.86 18.36 13.15
C ASN A 53 -12.05 16.93 13.68
N ILE A 54 -11.28 15.97 13.15
CA ILE A 54 -11.30 14.57 13.53
C ILE A 54 -9.89 14.09 13.80
N SER A 55 -9.77 13.06 14.64
CA SER A 55 -8.49 12.37 14.84
C SER A 55 -8.15 11.51 13.63
N VAL A 56 -6.97 11.74 13.05
CA VAL A 56 -6.43 10.88 12.01
C VAL A 56 -5.92 9.59 12.65
N PRO A 57 -6.41 8.41 12.24
CA PRO A 57 -6.02 7.16 12.88
C PRO A 57 -4.56 6.79 12.58
N SER A 58 -3.93 6.07 13.53
CA SER A 58 -2.67 5.38 13.28
C SER A 58 -2.91 4.22 12.31
N LEU A 59 -2.05 4.11 11.31
CA LEU A 59 -2.04 3.00 10.37
C LEU A 59 -1.09 1.86 10.80
N THR A 60 -0.27 2.08 11.85
CA THR A 60 0.71 1.07 12.31
C THR A 60 0.13 0.05 13.29
N THR A 61 -1.13 0.24 13.72
CA THR A 61 -1.80 -0.58 14.73
C THR A 61 -3.00 -1.37 14.20
N LEU A 62 -3.18 -1.43 12.88
CA LEU A 62 -4.33 -2.11 12.28
C LEU A 62 -4.33 -3.61 12.57
N SER A 63 -3.16 -4.25 12.50
CA SER A 63 -3.03 -5.67 12.83
C SER A 63 -3.33 -5.95 14.30
N SER A 64 -2.80 -5.15 15.22
CA SER A 64 -3.04 -5.32 16.66
C SER A 64 -4.49 -5.06 17.07
N GLN A 65 -5.20 -4.22 16.32
CA GLN A 65 -6.64 -3.97 16.49
C GLN A 65 -7.52 -5.05 15.87
N ASN A 66 -6.95 -5.95 15.07
CA ASN A 66 -7.63 -7.04 14.37
C ASN A 66 -6.99 -8.41 14.69
N GLU A 67 -6.88 -8.72 15.98
CA GLU A 67 -6.41 -10.02 16.49
C GLU A 67 -5.04 -10.47 15.93
N GLY A 68 -4.17 -9.51 15.60
CA GLY A 68 -2.85 -9.76 15.02
C GLY A 68 -2.83 -9.97 13.50
N ASN A 69 -4.00 -9.91 12.84
CA ASN A 69 -4.10 -10.08 11.40
C ASN A 69 -4.28 -8.72 10.71
N PHE A 70 -3.47 -8.45 9.71
CA PHE A 70 -3.65 -7.24 8.92
C PHE A 70 -4.94 -7.31 8.09
N PRO A 71 -5.89 -6.38 8.23
CA PRO A 71 -7.18 -6.42 7.53
C PRO A 71 -7.04 -5.93 6.08
N PHE A 72 -6.28 -6.68 5.27
CA PHE A 72 -5.82 -6.28 3.94
C PHE A 72 -6.95 -5.81 3.01
N LEU A 73 -8.02 -6.61 2.90
CA LEU A 73 -9.14 -6.30 2.01
C LEU A 73 -9.89 -5.04 2.47
N GLU A 74 -10.09 -4.89 3.76
CA GLU A 74 -10.78 -3.71 4.33
C GLU A 74 -9.97 -2.44 4.06
N VAL A 75 -8.65 -2.48 4.29
CA VAL A 75 -7.75 -1.37 4.01
C VAL A 75 -7.73 -1.05 2.51
N PHE A 76 -7.68 -2.08 1.64
CA PHE A 76 -7.73 -1.91 0.20
C PHE A 76 -9.02 -1.18 -0.23
N MET A 77 -10.16 -1.64 0.26
CA MET A 77 -11.48 -1.06 -0.06
C MET A 77 -11.62 0.37 0.49
N THR A 78 -11.06 0.63 1.67
CA THR A 78 -11.05 1.97 2.28
C THR A 78 -10.22 2.95 1.46
N VAL A 79 -9.04 2.55 0.99
CA VAL A 79 -8.18 3.38 0.14
C VAL A 79 -8.82 3.60 -1.23
N ASP A 80 -9.37 2.55 -1.85
CA ASP A 80 -10.10 2.67 -3.12
C ASP A 80 -11.27 3.64 -2.99
N GLY A 81 -12.13 3.44 -2.02
CA GLY A 81 -13.27 4.29 -1.68
C GLY A 81 -14.40 4.32 -2.71
N ARG A 82 -14.20 3.82 -3.93
CA ARG A 82 -15.19 3.89 -5.02
C ARG A 82 -16.46 3.06 -4.79
N THR A 83 -16.38 2.05 -3.95
CA THR A 83 -17.51 1.15 -3.65
C THR A 83 -18.19 1.46 -2.33
N GLN A 84 -17.69 2.43 -1.56
CA GLN A 84 -18.30 2.82 -0.30
C GLN A 84 -19.48 3.76 -0.57
N VAL A 85 -20.69 3.29 -0.27
CA VAL A 85 -21.94 4.05 -0.41
C VAL A 85 -22.04 5.19 0.63
N GLU A 86 -21.22 5.16 1.67
CA GLU A 86 -21.22 6.11 2.78
C GLU A 86 -20.29 7.33 2.56
N GLY A 87 -19.98 7.66 1.32
CA GLY A 87 -19.06 8.74 0.95
C GLY A 87 -19.44 10.16 1.35
N HIS A 88 -20.52 10.35 2.10
CA HIS A 88 -20.93 11.63 2.63
C HIS A 88 -20.36 11.85 4.04
N GLY A 89 -19.05 12.11 4.13
CA GLY A 89 -18.45 12.49 5.40
C GLY A 89 -17.13 11.82 5.76
N SER A 90 -16.57 10.96 4.93
CA SER A 90 -15.19 10.54 5.13
C SER A 90 -14.25 11.68 4.74
N PRO A 91 -13.43 12.17 5.66
CA PRO A 91 -12.43 13.18 5.35
C PRO A 91 -11.25 12.61 4.55
N MET A 92 -11.15 11.29 4.45
CA MET A 92 -10.17 10.63 3.60
C MET A 92 -10.63 10.68 2.13
N PRO A 93 -9.77 11.14 1.21
CA PRO A 93 -10.11 11.19 -0.22
C PRO A 93 -10.38 9.79 -0.81
N VAL A 94 -11.22 9.74 -1.85
CA VAL A 94 -11.45 8.56 -2.69
C VAL A 94 -10.26 8.39 -3.64
N TRP A 95 -9.26 7.62 -3.24
CA TRP A 95 -8.01 7.49 -3.99
C TRP A 95 -8.18 6.70 -5.29
N GLY A 96 -9.08 5.72 -5.33
CA GLY A 96 -9.40 5.00 -6.55
C GLY A 96 -9.85 5.92 -7.67
N GLU A 97 -10.71 6.88 -7.39
CA GLU A 97 -11.14 7.89 -8.37
C GLU A 97 -9.97 8.81 -8.80
N ARG A 98 -9.20 9.32 -7.84
CA ARG A 98 -8.06 10.21 -8.14
C ARG A 98 -7.01 9.52 -9.00
N PHE A 99 -6.71 8.26 -8.72
CA PHE A 99 -5.76 7.49 -9.51
C PHE A 99 -6.30 7.16 -10.90
N SER A 100 -7.62 6.92 -11.02
CA SER A 100 -8.27 6.65 -12.30
C SER A 100 -8.19 7.87 -13.23
N VAL A 101 -8.52 9.06 -12.73
CA VAL A 101 -8.42 10.29 -13.49
C VAL A 101 -6.98 10.53 -13.96
N ALA A 102 -6.00 10.32 -13.09
CA ALA A 102 -4.60 10.51 -13.43
C ALA A 102 -4.07 9.53 -14.51
N ALA A 103 -4.71 8.37 -14.66
CA ALA A 103 -4.28 7.32 -15.60
C ALA A 103 -5.11 7.26 -16.89
N ALA A 104 -6.24 7.96 -16.96
CA ALA A 104 -7.23 7.77 -18.03
C ALA A 104 -6.67 8.11 -19.43
N ASP A 105 -5.93 9.20 -19.55
CA ASP A 105 -5.42 9.69 -20.84
C ASP A 105 -4.32 8.78 -21.42
N ASP A 106 -3.51 8.16 -20.53
CA ASP A 106 -2.36 7.34 -20.96
C ASP A 106 -2.72 5.89 -21.25
N TYR A 107 -3.69 5.32 -20.53
CA TYR A 107 -3.93 3.87 -20.51
C TYR A 107 -5.33 3.45 -20.96
N GLY A 108 -6.21 4.40 -21.23
CA GLY A 108 -7.62 4.14 -21.52
C GLY A 108 -8.36 3.49 -20.33
N PRO A 109 -9.68 3.21 -20.44
CA PRO A 109 -10.49 2.81 -19.28
C PRO A 109 -10.06 1.47 -18.65
N TYR A 110 -9.68 0.48 -19.45
CA TYR A 110 -9.24 -0.82 -18.93
C TYR A 110 -7.85 -0.75 -18.30
N GLY A 111 -6.89 -0.13 -18.98
CA GLY A 111 -5.54 0.03 -18.46
C GLY A 111 -5.49 0.92 -17.23
N SER A 112 -6.32 1.96 -17.18
CA SER A 112 -6.50 2.80 -16.01
C SER A 112 -6.95 1.99 -14.79
N GLU A 113 -7.94 1.10 -14.93
CA GLU A 113 -8.40 0.25 -13.83
C GLU A 113 -7.31 -0.69 -13.31
N LEU A 114 -6.51 -1.28 -14.19
CA LEU A 114 -5.38 -2.11 -13.78
C LEU A 114 -4.30 -1.30 -13.05
N MET A 115 -4.03 -0.09 -13.52
CA MET A 115 -3.09 0.84 -12.89
C MET A 115 -3.54 1.24 -11.48
N VAL A 116 -4.80 1.61 -11.33
CA VAL A 116 -5.40 1.97 -10.05
C VAL A 116 -5.25 0.84 -9.04
N ARG A 117 -5.64 -0.38 -9.42
CA ARG A 117 -5.54 -1.55 -8.54
C ARG A 117 -4.09 -1.86 -8.17
N GLY A 118 -3.17 -1.75 -9.10
CA GLY A 118 -1.74 -1.94 -8.86
C GLY A 118 -1.15 -0.93 -7.86
N ARG A 119 -1.51 0.34 -8.00
CA ARG A 119 -1.08 1.42 -7.08
C ARG A 119 -1.64 1.21 -5.68
N ILE A 120 -2.95 0.92 -5.56
CA ILE A 120 -3.57 0.64 -4.26
C ILE A 120 -2.97 -0.61 -3.61
N LEU A 121 -2.75 -1.68 -4.39
CA LEU A 121 -2.11 -2.90 -3.91
C LEU A 121 -0.73 -2.62 -3.30
N SER A 122 0.12 -1.89 -4.03
CA SER A 122 1.47 -1.54 -3.56
C SER A 122 1.42 -0.69 -2.29
N LEU A 123 0.51 0.29 -2.25
CA LEU A 123 0.31 1.15 -1.08
C LEU A 123 -0.16 0.34 0.15
N VAL A 124 -1.14 -0.55 0.00
CA VAL A 124 -1.66 -1.39 1.09
C VAL A 124 -0.60 -2.37 1.59
N THR A 125 0.20 -2.95 0.68
CA THR A 125 1.35 -3.80 1.05
C THR A 125 2.40 -3.01 1.86
N TYR A 126 2.66 -1.75 1.51
CA TYR A 126 3.51 -0.89 2.32
C TYR A 126 2.92 -0.63 3.71
N VAL A 127 1.62 -0.32 3.80
CA VAL A 127 0.95 -0.12 5.10
C VAL A 127 1.00 -1.40 5.95
N GLU A 128 0.88 -2.58 5.34
CA GLU A 128 1.07 -3.87 6.02
C GLU A 128 2.51 -4.02 6.56
N SER A 129 3.51 -3.60 5.80
CA SER A 129 4.93 -3.72 6.19
C SER A 129 5.32 -2.85 7.40
N ILE A 130 4.56 -1.79 7.69
CA ILE A 130 4.82 -0.87 8.82
C ILE A 130 3.99 -1.18 10.08
N GLN A 131 3.35 -2.36 10.16
CA GLN A 131 2.59 -2.76 11.36
C GLN A 131 3.51 -2.99 12.57
N GLU A 132 3.04 -2.59 13.78
CA GLU A 132 3.70 -2.73 15.09
C GLU A 132 3.03 -3.79 15.96
#